data_2daaf3947bce3a8aa31c947315583f8d
#
_entry.id   2daaf3947bce3a8aa31c947315583f8d
#
_cell.length_a   1.000
_cell.length_b   1.000
_cell.length_c   1.000
_cell.angle_alpha   90.00
_cell.angle_beta   90.00
_cell.angle_gamma   90.00
#
_symmetry.space_group_name_H-M   'P 1'
#
loop_
_entity.id
_entity.type
_entity.pdbx_description
1 polymer ?
#
loop_
_entity_poly.entity_id
_entity_poly.type
_entity_poly.pdbx_seq_one_letter_code
_entity_poly.pdbx_strand_id
1 'polypeptide(L)'
;INEDINEEWISDKTRYSCDGLKNQRIDSPYLKIENKFLKTSWEEAYKKITDKIKNTSSDKIAGLTGDLTNMETAFIVKEFFNKIIKSNYLDSRTENIYVNINDRKNYIFNASINGIEDTDLLILVGANPRYEATILNARIRKAYLKNKTKIFSFGDLGDLTYPYEVLSNSTSEINKFFQDKIDLSEKLKKSKKPIIIIGQSALKL
;
A
#
# COMPACT_ATOMS: atom_id res chain seq x y z
N ILE A 1 21.60 2.73 -6.06
CA ILE A 1 20.85 1.58 -5.50
C ILE A 1 20.81 1.77 -4.00
N ASN A 2 19.67 1.57 -3.39
CA ASN A 2 19.52 1.57 -1.93
C ASN A 2 19.36 0.12 -1.47
N GLU A 3 20.48 -0.51 -1.14
CA GLU A 3 20.52 -1.94 -0.79
C GLU A 3 19.77 -2.25 0.50
N ASP A 4 19.69 -1.30 1.43
CA ASP A 4 18.93 -1.45 2.67
C ASP A 4 17.42 -1.62 2.41
N ILE A 5 16.91 -1.08 1.32
CA ILE A 5 15.49 -1.15 0.93
C ILE A 5 15.27 -2.22 -0.13
N ASN A 6 15.87 -2.07 -1.32
CA ASN A 6 15.56 -2.85 -2.51
C ASN A 6 16.53 -4.00 -2.76
N GLU A 7 17.64 -4.06 -2.05
CA GLU A 7 18.78 -4.92 -2.42
C GLU A 7 19.25 -4.65 -3.86
N GLU A 8 19.75 -5.68 -4.53
CA GLU A 8 20.15 -5.63 -5.95
C GLU A 8 19.03 -6.07 -6.91
N TRP A 9 17.82 -6.27 -6.38
CA TRP A 9 16.70 -6.89 -7.09
C TRP A 9 15.56 -5.91 -7.35
N ILE A 10 14.83 -6.14 -8.41
CA ILE A 10 13.52 -5.56 -8.67
C ILE A 10 12.53 -6.67 -8.96
N SER A 11 11.25 -6.42 -8.68
CA SER A 11 10.19 -7.38 -9.04
C SER A 11 10.02 -7.47 -10.56
N ASP A 12 9.57 -8.61 -11.06
CA ASP A 12 9.21 -8.75 -12.47
C ASP A 12 8.09 -7.78 -12.88
N LYS A 13 7.16 -7.50 -12.00
CA LYS A 13 6.14 -6.48 -12.22
C LYS A 13 6.77 -5.12 -12.57
N THR A 14 7.76 -4.68 -11.83
CA THR A 14 8.49 -3.44 -12.11
C THR A 14 9.29 -3.54 -13.40
N ARG A 15 9.97 -4.66 -13.63
CA ARG A 15 10.83 -4.89 -14.80
C ARG A 15 10.04 -4.80 -16.11
N TYR A 16 8.87 -5.42 -16.16
CA TYR A 16 8.08 -5.55 -17.39
C TYR A 16 7.02 -4.46 -17.57
N SER A 17 6.79 -3.61 -16.58
CA SER A 17 5.83 -2.49 -16.69
C SER A 17 6.42 -1.20 -17.26
N CYS A 18 7.72 -1.16 -17.54
CA CYS A 18 8.41 0.07 -17.99
C CYS A 18 7.95 0.55 -19.38
N ASP A 19 7.47 -0.33 -20.24
CA ASP A 19 6.96 0.03 -21.57
C ASP A 19 5.76 0.99 -21.50
N GLY A 20 4.93 0.87 -20.47
CA GLY A 20 3.82 1.78 -20.23
C GLY A 20 4.24 3.23 -19.96
N LEU A 21 5.50 3.47 -19.61
CA LEU A 21 6.03 4.83 -19.42
C LEU A 21 6.27 5.57 -20.75
N LYS A 22 6.40 4.86 -21.85
CA LYS A 22 6.69 5.43 -23.17
C LYS A 22 5.49 5.37 -24.12
N ASN A 23 4.62 4.37 -23.95
CA ASN A 23 3.55 4.09 -24.88
C ASN A 23 2.21 4.58 -24.35
N GLN A 24 1.38 5.12 -25.26
CA GLN A 24 0.00 5.53 -24.96
C GLN A 24 -0.14 6.53 -23.81
N ARG A 25 0.86 7.39 -23.60
CA ARG A 25 0.84 8.44 -22.59
C ARG A 25 0.18 9.68 -23.16
N ILE A 26 -0.70 10.30 -22.35
CA ILE A 26 -1.26 11.62 -22.65
C ILE A 26 -0.18 12.67 -22.33
N ASP A 27 0.28 13.40 -23.33
CA ASP A 27 1.31 14.44 -23.23
C ASP A 27 0.77 15.86 -23.31
N SER A 28 -0.52 16.00 -23.58
CA SER A 28 -1.17 17.29 -23.80
C SER A 28 -2.60 17.25 -23.27
N PRO A 29 -3.19 18.38 -22.91
CA PRO A 29 -4.60 18.43 -22.56
C PRO A 29 -5.50 18.24 -23.79
N TYR A 30 -6.65 17.64 -23.57
CA TYR A 30 -7.68 17.41 -24.57
C TYR A 30 -9.03 17.92 -24.07
N LEU A 31 -9.78 18.58 -24.92
CA LEU A 31 -11.16 18.95 -24.68
C LEU A 31 -12.10 18.06 -25.50
N LYS A 32 -13.18 17.61 -24.87
CA LYS A 32 -14.23 16.87 -25.56
C LYS A 32 -15.25 17.87 -26.15
N ILE A 33 -15.29 17.96 -27.46
CA ILE A 33 -16.23 18.79 -28.23
C ILE A 33 -16.98 17.85 -29.17
N GLU A 34 -18.30 17.87 -29.16
CA GLU A 34 -19.15 17.03 -30.04
C GLU A 34 -18.73 15.54 -30.08
N ASN A 35 -18.47 14.97 -28.91
CA ASN A 35 -17.99 13.59 -28.71
C ASN A 35 -16.59 13.27 -29.28
N LYS A 36 -15.82 14.26 -29.73
CA LYS A 36 -14.43 14.08 -30.18
C LYS A 36 -13.49 14.73 -29.19
N PHE A 37 -12.36 14.07 -28.92
CA PHE A 37 -11.29 14.64 -28.11
C PHE A 37 -10.37 15.43 -29.04
N LEU A 38 -10.27 16.73 -28.80
CA LEU A 38 -9.41 17.64 -29.54
C LEU A 38 -8.28 18.13 -28.64
N LYS A 39 -7.06 18.07 -29.14
CA LYS A 39 -5.88 18.61 -28.46
C LYS A 39 -6.05 20.12 -28.29
N THR A 40 -5.71 20.61 -27.07
CA THR A 40 -5.85 22.02 -26.72
C THR A 40 -4.61 22.53 -25.96
N SER A 41 -4.54 23.83 -25.73
CA SER A 41 -3.51 24.42 -24.87
C SER A 41 -3.84 24.26 -23.40
N TRP A 42 -2.81 24.33 -22.54
CA TRP A 42 -3.01 24.37 -21.09
C TRP A 42 -3.82 25.57 -20.64
N GLU A 43 -3.65 26.72 -21.27
CA GLU A 43 -4.40 27.95 -20.97
C GLU A 43 -5.89 27.75 -21.18
N GLU A 44 -6.28 27.19 -22.33
CA GLU A 44 -7.68 26.89 -22.62
C GLU A 44 -8.22 25.81 -21.65
N ALA A 45 -7.47 24.79 -21.37
CA ALA A 45 -7.87 23.75 -20.42
C ALA A 45 -8.14 24.36 -19.03
N TYR A 46 -7.20 25.17 -18.51
CA TYR A 46 -7.37 25.83 -17.21
C TYR A 46 -8.56 26.81 -17.19
N LYS A 47 -8.76 27.56 -18.27
CA LYS A 47 -9.92 28.43 -18.39
C LYS A 47 -11.23 27.65 -18.29
N LYS A 48 -11.36 26.56 -19.05
CA LYS A 48 -12.55 25.69 -19.01
C LYS A 48 -12.78 25.07 -17.64
N ILE A 49 -11.71 24.58 -16.97
CA ILE A 49 -11.78 24.03 -15.62
C ILE A 49 -12.24 25.10 -14.63
N THR A 50 -11.63 26.28 -14.69
CA THR A 50 -11.95 27.40 -13.79
C THR A 50 -13.40 27.86 -13.96
N ASP A 51 -13.86 28.01 -15.20
CA ASP A 51 -15.25 28.38 -15.49
C ASP A 51 -16.21 27.30 -14.96
N LYS A 52 -15.88 26.04 -15.14
CA LYS A 52 -16.69 24.93 -14.60
C LYS A 52 -16.77 24.94 -13.09
N ILE A 53 -15.63 25.12 -12.41
CA ILE A 53 -15.57 25.20 -10.94
C ILE A 53 -16.39 26.39 -10.42
N LYS A 54 -16.22 27.60 -11.01
CA LYS A 54 -16.95 28.80 -10.60
C LYS A 54 -18.47 28.67 -10.77
N ASN A 55 -18.92 27.91 -11.75
CA ASN A 55 -20.33 27.69 -12.05
C ASN A 55 -20.92 26.43 -11.40
N THR A 56 -20.15 25.76 -10.52
CA THR A 56 -20.59 24.54 -9.85
C THR A 56 -20.54 24.78 -8.34
N SER A 57 -21.59 24.43 -7.63
CA SER A 57 -21.61 24.50 -6.17
C SER A 57 -20.58 23.56 -5.56
N SER A 58 -19.91 23.98 -4.48
CA SER A 58 -18.82 23.23 -3.85
C SER A 58 -19.24 21.83 -3.38
N ASP A 59 -20.49 21.65 -2.99
CA ASP A 59 -21.06 20.37 -2.59
C ASP A 59 -21.23 19.36 -3.75
N LYS A 60 -21.08 19.83 -4.99
CA LYS A 60 -21.14 19.01 -6.22
C LYS A 60 -19.76 18.76 -6.84
N ILE A 61 -18.69 19.18 -6.17
CA ILE A 61 -17.31 18.98 -6.62
C ILE A 61 -16.63 18.00 -5.68
N ALA A 62 -16.19 16.87 -6.24
CA ALA A 62 -15.41 15.88 -5.53
C ALA A 62 -14.03 15.71 -6.17
N GLY A 63 -13.05 15.34 -5.36
CA GLY A 63 -11.69 15.01 -5.77
C GLY A 63 -11.31 13.61 -5.37
N LEU A 64 -10.57 12.94 -6.24
CA LEU A 64 -10.00 11.63 -5.97
C LEU A 64 -8.55 11.63 -6.41
N THR A 65 -7.65 11.23 -5.52
CA THR A 65 -6.24 10.98 -5.84
C THR A 65 -5.97 9.48 -5.78
N GLY A 66 -5.06 9.00 -6.62
CA GLY A 66 -4.69 7.58 -6.62
C GLY A 66 -3.52 7.28 -5.68
N ASP A 67 -3.29 5.99 -5.43
CA ASP A 67 -2.24 5.50 -4.53
C ASP A 67 -0.81 5.85 -4.98
N LEU A 68 -0.63 6.08 -6.28
CA LEU A 68 0.67 6.46 -6.86
C LEU A 68 0.89 7.97 -6.94
N THR A 69 -0.02 8.76 -6.37
CA THR A 69 0.13 10.22 -6.28
C THR A 69 1.25 10.56 -5.31
N ASN A 70 2.19 11.40 -5.74
CA ASN A 70 3.24 11.86 -4.83
C ASN A 70 2.69 12.76 -3.73
N MET A 71 3.44 12.90 -2.64
CA MET A 71 3.01 13.64 -1.45
C MET A 71 2.75 15.12 -1.74
N GLU A 72 3.56 15.73 -2.59
CA GLU A 72 3.44 17.14 -2.97
C GLU A 72 2.11 17.40 -3.71
N THR A 73 1.79 16.55 -4.67
CA THR A 73 0.51 16.64 -5.39
C THR A 73 -0.66 16.40 -4.46
N ALA A 74 -0.61 15.39 -3.60
CA ALA A 74 -1.66 15.11 -2.63
C ALA A 74 -1.89 16.31 -1.67
N PHE A 75 -0.80 16.94 -1.20
CA PHE A 75 -0.86 18.14 -0.37
C PHE A 75 -1.50 19.32 -1.11
N ILE A 76 -1.08 19.60 -2.36
CA ILE A 76 -1.62 20.70 -3.16
C ILE A 76 -3.11 20.47 -3.44
N VAL A 77 -3.51 19.25 -3.77
CA VAL A 77 -4.94 18.92 -3.99
C VAL A 77 -5.73 19.16 -2.72
N LYS A 78 -5.23 18.71 -1.55
CA LYS A 78 -5.89 18.99 -0.26
C LYS A 78 -6.05 20.48 0.01
N GLU A 79 -4.99 21.27 -0.18
CA GLU A 79 -5.04 22.72 0.00
C GLU A 79 -5.99 23.40 -0.98
N PHE A 80 -6.02 22.96 -2.23
CA PHE A 80 -6.93 23.47 -3.25
C PHE A 80 -8.39 23.20 -2.90
N PHE A 81 -8.70 21.99 -2.45
CA PHE A 81 -10.06 21.63 -2.03
C PHE A 81 -10.49 22.40 -0.77
N ASN A 82 -9.61 22.51 0.22
CA ASN A 82 -9.94 23.20 1.48
C ASN A 82 -10.06 24.72 1.32
N LYS A 83 -9.17 25.34 0.54
CA LYS A 83 -9.06 26.81 0.49
C LYS A 83 -9.81 27.44 -0.68
N ILE A 84 -9.82 26.77 -1.82
CA ILE A 84 -10.37 27.32 -3.07
C ILE A 84 -11.76 26.74 -3.35
N ILE A 85 -11.88 25.43 -3.48
CA ILE A 85 -13.16 24.79 -3.78
C ILE A 85 -14.09 24.81 -2.58
N LYS A 86 -13.54 24.68 -1.36
CA LYS A 86 -14.28 24.59 -0.10
C LYS A 86 -15.26 23.40 -0.10
N SER A 87 -14.80 22.26 -0.59
CA SER A 87 -15.52 20.99 -0.60
C SER A 87 -14.86 19.98 0.31
N ASN A 88 -15.67 19.23 1.07
CA ASN A 88 -15.20 18.12 1.93
C ASN A 88 -15.13 16.78 1.19
N TYR A 89 -15.53 16.74 -0.09
CA TYR A 89 -15.55 15.52 -0.88
C TYR A 89 -14.19 15.28 -1.54
N LEU A 90 -13.23 14.91 -0.72
CA LEU A 90 -11.87 14.55 -1.17
C LEU A 90 -11.50 13.21 -0.56
N ASP A 91 -11.10 12.26 -1.40
CA ASP A 91 -10.61 10.94 -0.97
C ASP A 91 -9.39 10.51 -1.77
N SER A 92 -8.58 9.63 -1.18
CA SER A 92 -7.42 8.99 -1.82
C SER A 92 -7.45 7.46 -1.68
N ARG A 93 -8.45 6.92 -1.01
CA ARG A 93 -8.55 5.49 -0.76
C ARG A 93 -9.14 4.80 -1.98
N THR A 94 -8.42 3.83 -2.51
CA THR A 94 -8.88 2.98 -3.61
C THR A 94 -9.60 1.74 -3.13
N GLU A 95 -9.37 1.35 -1.85
CA GLU A 95 -10.01 0.22 -1.22
C GLU A 95 -10.72 0.64 0.08
N ASN A 96 -11.69 -0.15 0.53
CA ASN A 96 -12.40 0.09 1.79
C ASN A 96 -11.56 -0.37 2.99
N ILE A 97 -10.51 0.39 3.28
CA ILE A 97 -9.57 0.12 4.37
C ILE A 97 -9.66 1.27 5.36
N TYR A 98 -9.81 0.93 6.64
CA TYR A 98 -9.74 1.91 7.70
C TYR A 98 -8.40 1.83 8.42
N VAL A 99 -7.68 2.96 8.45
CA VAL A 99 -6.47 3.13 9.24
C VAL A 99 -6.62 4.37 10.10
N ASN A 100 -6.44 4.23 11.41
CA ASN A 100 -6.41 5.38 12.30
C ASN A 100 -5.13 6.20 12.06
N ILE A 101 -5.28 7.35 11.43
CA ILE A 101 -4.15 8.24 11.05
C ILE A 101 -3.61 9.08 12.21
N ASN A 102 -4.24 9.07 13.38
CA ASN A 102 -3.80 9.86 14.53
C ASN A 102 -2.51 9.32 15.15
N ASP A 103 -2.21 8.03 14.99
CA ASP A 103 -0.94 7.45 15.39
C ASP A 103 -0.18 6.96 14.15
N ARG A 104 0.98 7.53 13.95
CA ARG A 104 1.86 7.21 12.82
C ARG A 104 2.27 5.73 12.75
N LYS A 105 2.30 5.05 13.89
CA LYS A 105 2.61 3.61 13.96
C LYS A 105 1.61 2.73 13.22
N ASN A 106 0.40 3.23 12.99
CA ASN A 106 -0.65 2.47 12.34
C ASN A 106 -0.49 2.36 10.81
N TYR A 107 0.32 3.21 10.18
CA TYR A 107 0.45 3.25 8.71
C TYR A 107 1.87 3.28 8.19
N ILE A 108 2.88 3.22 9.03
CA ILE A 108 4.27 3.06 8.63
C ILE A 108 4.80 1.69 9.01
N PHE A 109 5.79 1.21 8.28
CA PHE A 109 6.52 0.00 8.62
C PHE A 109 7.44 0.28 9.82
N ASN A 110 7.09 -0.25 11.01
CA ASN A 110 7.77 0.07 12.27
C ASN A 110 9.13 -0.63 12.41
N ALA A 111 9.27 -1.84 11.87
CA ALA A 111 10.55 -2.49 11.71
C ALA A 111 11.27 -1.89 10.49
N SER A 112 12.60 -1.82 10.51
CA SER A 112 13.33 -1.47 9.30
C SER A 112 13.20 -2.61 8.28
N ILE A 113 13.21 -2.29 6.98
CA ILE A 113 13.08 -3.30 5.92
C ILE A 113 14.24 -4.29 5.97
N ASN A 114 15.47 -3.82 6.16
CA ASN A 114 16.65 -4.67 6.36
C ASN A 114 16.62 -5.42 7.70
N GLY A 115 15.98 -4.88 8.72
CA GLY A 115 15.81 -5.51 10.05
C GLY A 115 15.00 -6.81 10.01
N ILE A 116 14.25 -7.07 8.94
CA ILE A 116 13.57 -8.36 8.73
C ILE A 116 14.56 -9.52 8.69
N GLU A 117 15.76 -9.30 8.18
CA GLU A 117 16.77 -10.36 8.08
C GLU A 117 17.27 -10.86 9.43
N ASP A 118 17.06 -10.10 10.49
CA ASP A 118 17.45 -10.45 11.85
C ASP A 118 16.32 -11.07 12.69
N THR A 119 15.12 -11.19 12.14
CA THR A 119 13.97 -11.72 12.90
C THR A 119 14.15 -13.19 13.22
N ASP A 120 13.73 -13.60 14.41
CA ASP A 120 13.70 -14.99 14.86
C ASP A 120 12.27 -15.58 14.86
N LEU A 121 11.24 -14.71 14.80
CA LEU A 121 9.84 -15.10 14.69
C LEU A 121 9.07 -14.08 13.84
N LEU A 122 8.36 -14.57 12.83
CA LEU A 122 7.53 -13.77 11.94
C LEU A 122 6.09 -14.27 11.90
N ILE A 123 5.14 -13.37 11.98
CA ILE A 123 3.72 -13.67 11.79
C ILE A 123 3.19 -12.83 10.62
N LEU A 124 2.56 -13.51 9.64
CA LEU A 124 1.90 -12.89 8.49
C LEU A 124 0.39 -12.89 8.72
N VAL A 125 -0.22 -11.72 8.64
CA VAL A 125 -1.65 -11.52 8.87
C VAL A 125 -2.26 -10.81 7.68
N GLY A 126 -3.03 -11.51 6.86
CA GLY A 126 -3.67 -10.92 5.68
C GLY A 126 -2.69 -10.29 4.69
N ALA A 127 -1.47 -10.80 4.62
CA ALA A 127 -0.43 -10.36 3.71
C ALA A 127 0.18 -11.56 2.97
N ASN A 128 0.27 -11.48 1.65
CA ASN A 128 1.05 -12.43 0.87
C ASN A 128 2.28 -11.72 0.29
N PRO A 129 3.43 -11.78 0.98
CA PRO A 129 4.60 -11.01 0.58
C PRO A 129 5.16 -11.43 -0.79
N ARG A 130 4.89 -12.66 -1.25
CA ARG A 130 5.33 -13.09 -2.58
C ARG A 130 4.66 -12.29 -3.71
N TYR A 131 3.39 -11.95 -3.55
CA TYR A 131 2.65 -11.19 -4.58
C TYR A 131 2.61 -9.69 -4.32
N GLU A 132 2.56 -9.29 -3.05
CA GLU A 132 2.40 -7.88 -2.66
C GLU A 132 3.72 -7.14 -2.51
N ALA A 133 4.79 -7.84 -2.06
CA ALA A 133 6.09 -7.24 -1.76
C ALA A 133 7.23 -8.24 -1.98
N THR A 134 7.52 -8.56 -3.25
CA THR A 134 8.42 -9.65 -3.64
C THR A 134 9.85 -9.50 -3.09
N ILE A 135 10.37 -8.29 -3.00
CA ILE A 135 11.71 -8.06 -2.42
C ILE A 135 11.69 -8.26 -0.89
N LEU A 136 10.60 -7.88 -0.22
CA LEU A 136 10.40 -8.20 1.19
C LEU A 136 10.34 -9.72 1.41
N ASN A 137 9.66 -10.45 0.51
CA ASN A 137 9.62 -11.92 0.55
C ASN A 137 11.02 -12.54 0.42
N ALA A 138 11.88 -11.98 -0.44
CA ALA A 138 13.27 -12.41 -0.55
C ALA A 138 14.05 -12.21 0.76
N ARG A 139 13.83 -11.09 1.47
CA ARG A 139 14.43 -10.84 2.79
C ARG A 139 13.92 -11.80 3.85
N ILE A 140 12.63 -12.11 3.86
CA ILE A 140 12.05 -13.13 4.76
C ILE A 140 12.69 -14.50 4.50
N ARG A 141 12.89 -14.85 3.22
CA ARG A 141 13.62 -16.08 2.87
C ARG A 141 15.06 -16.07 3.39
N LYS A 142 15.77 -14.95 3.28
CA LYS A 142 17.13 -14.81 3.88
C LYS A 142 17.09 -15.00 5.38
N ALA A 143 16.15 -14.39 6.11
CA ALA A 143 15.97 -14.58 7.53
C ALA A 143 15.75 -16.07 7.89
N TYR A 144 14.89 -16.75 7.14
CA TYR A 144 14.66 -18.19 7.33
C TYR A 144 15.94 -19.01 7.13
N LEU A 145 16.69 -18.74 6.05
CA LEU A 145 17.90 -19.50 5.74
C LEU A 145 19.02 -19.25 6.78
N LYS A 146 19.20 -18.00 7.20
CA LYS A 146 20.25 -17.57 8.12
C LYS A 146 19.94 -17.91 9.58
N ASN A 147 18.75 -17.54 10.05
CA ASN A 147 18.40 -17.58 11.47
C ASN A 147 17.45 -18.73 11.82
N LYS A 148 16.99 -19.50 10.83
CA LYS A 148 15.92 -20.50 11.01
C LYS A 148 14.66 -19.88 11.62
N THR A 149 14.34 -18.65 11.16
CA THR A 149 13.18 -17.89 11.60
C THR A 149 11.91 -18.73 11.56
N LYS A 150 11.19 -18.76 12.66
CA LYS A 150 9.86 -19.40 12.72
C LYS A 150 8.84 -18.49 12.07
N ILE A 151 8.15 -19.01 11.05
CA ILE A 151 7.19 -18.22 10.27
C ILE A 151 5.82 -18.82 10.42
N PHE A 152 4.87 -17.98 10.82
CA PHE A 152 3.47 -18.32 11.00
C PHE A 152 2.58 -17.46 10.10
N SER A 153 1.42 -17.98 9.71
CA SER A 153 0.44 -17.21 8.95
C SER A 153 -0.98 -17.39 9.48
N PHE A 154 -1.78 -16.35 9.34
CA PHE A 154 -3.24 -16.44 9.35
C PHE A 154 -3.71 -16.46 7.90
N GLY A 155 -4.19 -17.61 7.45
CA GLY A 155 -4.51 -17.93 6.08
C GLY A 155 -3.42 -18.75 5.38
N ASP A 156 -3.85 -19.58 4.44
CA ASP A 156 -2.95 -20.29 3.53
C ASP A 156 -2.47 -19.33 2.45
N LEU A 157 -1.18 -19.11 2.36
CA LEU A 157 -0.53 -18.19 1.45
C LEU A 157 0.09 -18.89 0.22
N GLY A 158 -0.06 -20.21 0.12
CA GLY A 158 0.54 -21.00 -0.92
C GLY A 158 2.06 -21.07 -0.82
N ASP A 159 2.75 -21.19 -1.95
CA ASP A 159 4.20 -21.29 -1.97
C ASP A 159 4.86 -19.92 -1.78
N LEU A 160 5.44 -19.66 -0.62
CA LEU A 160 6.24 -18.47 -0.31
C LEU A 160 7.74 -18.65 -0.59
N THR A 161 8.16 -19.84 -1.06
CA THR A 161 9.56 -20.25 -1.26
C THR A 161 10.35 -20.57 0.04
N TYR A 162 9.65 -20.62 1.18
CA TYR A 162 10.12 -21.07 2.47
C TYR A 162 8.94 -21.68 3.24
N PRO A 163 9.20 -22.59 4.20
CA PRO A 163 8.13 -23.19 4.99
C PRO A 163 7.57 -22.21 6.02
N TYR A 164 6.29 -22.32 6.27
CA TYR A 164 5.58 -21.61 7.33
C TYR A 164 4.47 -22.50 7.90
N GLU A 165 4.00 -22.16 9.09
CA GLU A 165 2.90 -22.87 9.77
C GLU A 165 1.62 -22.01 9.68
N VAL A 166 0.55 -22.60 9.17
CA VAL A 166 -0.77 -21.96 9.15
C VAL A 166 -1.42 -22.11 10.52
N LEU A 167 -1.67 -20.99 11.19
CA LEU A 167 -2.29 -20.96 12.50
C LEU A 167 -3.80 -21.08 12.44
N SER A 168 -4.40 -20.42 11.47
CA SER A 168 -5.83 -20.45 11.17
C SER A 168 -6.06 -20.04 9.71
N ASN A 169 -7.15 -20.49 9.13
CA ASN A 169 -7.56 -20.13 7.78
C ASN A 169 -8.29 -18.79 7.69
N SER A 170 -8.48 -18.09 8.81
CA SER A 170 -9.16 -16.81 8.85
C SER A 170 -8.48 -15.81 9.77
N THR A 171 -8.34 -14.58 9.31
CA THR A 171 -7.86 -13.46 10.12
C THR A 171 -8.85 -13.09 11.25
N SER A 172 -10.12 -13.42 11.10
CA SER A 172 -11.14 -13.18 12.14
C SER A 172 -10.92 -13.99 13.42
N GLU A 173 -10.15 -15.06 13.35
CA GLU A 173 -9.84 -15.92 14.49
C GLU A 173 -8.62 -15.45 15.32
N ILE A 174 -7.97 -14.36 14.90
CA ILE A 174 -6.77 -13.85 15.58
C ILE A 174 -7.01 -13.65 17.08
N ASN A 175 -8.12 -13.02 17.45
CA ASN A 175 -8.42 -12.75 18.86
C ASN A 175 -8.59 -14.04 19.66
N LYS A 176 -9.31 -15.02 19.12
CA LYS A 176 -9.49 -16.34 19.74
C LYS A 176 -8.15 -17.06 19.88
N PHE A 177 -7.34 -16.98 18.82
CA PHE A 177 -6.05 -17.66 18.79
C PHE A 177 -5.10 -17.15 19.88
N PHE A 178 -5.04 -15.85 20.11
CA PHE A 178 -4.20 -15.27 21.18
C PHE A 178 -4.77 -15.49 22.59
N GLN A 179 -6.08 -15.69 22.72
CA GLN A 179 -6.70 -16.03 23.99
C GLN A 179 -6.54 -17.50 24.36
N ASP A 180 -6.66 -18.40 23.38
CA ASP A 180 -6.77 -19.84 23.63
C ASP A 180 -5.43 -20.59 23.47
N LYS A 181 -4.42 -20.00 22.78
CA LYS A 181 -3.12 -20.67 22.55
C LYS A 181 -1.99 -20.00 23.30
N ILE A 182 -1.77 -20.49 24.50
CA ILE A 182 -0.65 -20.13 25.39
C ILE A 182 0.71 -20.31 24.69
N ASP A 183 0.84 -21.33 23.82
CA ASP A 183 2.11 -21.65 23.14
C ASP A 183 2.63 -20.54 22.22
N LEU A 184 1.77 -19.89 21.40
CA LEU A 184 2.22 -18.78 20.56
C LEU A 184 2.60 -17.56 21.39
N SER A 185 1.83 -17.26 22.43
CA SER A 185 2.14 -16.16 23.35
C SER A 185 3.48 -16.39 24.05
N GLU A 186 3.78 -17.63 24.43
CA GLU A 186 5.09 -17.98 25.00
C GLU A 186 6.22 -17.90 23.97
N LYS A 187 5.99 -18.37 22.74
CA LYS A 187 6.97 -18.22 21.64
C LYS A 187 7.28 -16.77 21.36
N LEU A 188 6.26 -15.89 21.33
CA LEU A 188 6.44 -14.45 21.17
C LEU A 188 7.24 -13.82 22.31
N LYS A 189 6.92 -14.19 23.57
CA LYS A 189 7.65 -13.69 24.76
C LYS A 189 9.11 -14.15 24.79
N LYS A 190 9.42 -15.31 24.25
CA LYS A 190 10.79 -15.87 24.18
C LYS A 190 11.57 -15.37 22.96
N SER A 191 10.88 -14.81 21.94
CA SER A 191 11.51 -14.24 20.76
C SER A 191 12.26 -12.96 21.10
N LYS A 192 13.44 -12.79 20.52
CA LYS A 192 14.27 -11.59 20.72
C LYS A 192 13.92 -10.47 19.76
N LYS A 193 13.51 -10.81 18.54
CA LYS A 193 13.19 -9.86 17.46
C LYS A 193 11.93 -10.32 16.70
N PRO A 194 10.77 -10.39 17.38
CA PRO A 194 9.54 -10.79 16.71
C PRO A 194 9.06 -9.69 15.77
N ILE A 195 8.52 -10.08 14.61
CA ILE A 195 7.89 -9.18 13.65
C ILE A 195 6.50 -9.71 13.31
N ILE A 196 5.52 -8.79 13.23
CA ILE A 196 4.19 -9.07 12.71
C ILE A 196 3.97 -8.18 11.49
N ILE A 197 3.66 -8.78 10.35
CA ILE A 197 3.32 -8.06 9.12
C ILE A 197 1.81 -8.16 8.93
N ILE A 198 1.15 -7.01 8.95
CA ILE A 198 -0.29 -6.89 8.74
C ILE A 198 -0.52 -6.31 7.34
N GLY A 199 -1.14 -7.10 6.47
CA GLY A 199 -1.48 -6.68 5.13
C GLY A 199 -2.85 -6.02 5.02
N GLN A 200 -3.11 -5.43 3.88
CA GLN A 200 -4.35 -4.71 3.60
C GLN A 200 -5.60 -5.58 3.75
N SER A 201 -5.52 -6.86 3.40
CA SER A 201 -6.68 -7.75 3.50
C SER A 201 -7.16 -7.98 4.92
N ALA A 202 -6.29 -7.81 5.93
CA ALA A 202 -6.66 -7.87 7.34
C ALA A 202 -7.33 -6.58 7.85
N LEU A 203 -7.26 -5.49 7.09
CA LEU A 203 -7.79 -4.17 7.44
C LEU A 203 -9.08 -3.82 6.67
N LYS A 204 -9.55 -4.73 5.80
CA LYS A 204 -10.82 -4.54 5.09
C LYS A 204 -12.00 -4.66 6.06
N LEU A 205 -12.90 -3.68 5.98
CA LEU A 205 -14.15 -3.63 6.73
C LEU A 205 -15.23 -4.51 6.07
#